data_adbd22965b8707b5a75cfd5314626e23
#
_entry.id   adbd22965b8707b5a75cfd5314626e23
#
_cell.length_a   1.000
_cell.length_b   1.000
_cell.length_c   1.000
_cell.angle_alpha   90.00
_cell.angle_beta   90.00
_cell.angle_gamma   90.00
#
_symmetry.space_group_name_H-M   'P 1'
#
loop_
_entity.id
_entity.type
_entity.pdbx_description
1 polymer ?
#
loop_
_entity_poly.entity_id
_entity_poly.type
_entity_poly.pdbx_seq_one_letter_code
_entity_poly.pdbx_strand_id
1 'polypeptide(L)'
;MGRFKDIIDEYIRLGFNNIFLRSLNPYGFAKQYKEKIAYPVEEFIANYKEGLDYIIELNKQGTFFVEGFAALLLKRMLTPFATGFVDLQSPAGVGIAGAIYDYDGNVYVSDEARMMARFKNYYFRLGNVNENSYQEMFNGELLHHIIASACNECLPVCAECVFQPYCGADPVRNMSEQGDMIGFRPTNEMCKKTKAIIH
;
A
#
# COMPACT_ATOMS: atom_id res chain seq x y z
N MET A 1 14.66 10.73 10.23
CA MET A 1 13.54 9.98 10.85
C MET A 1 13.74 9.95 12.36
N GLY A 2 13.13 9.04 13.12
CA GLY A 2 13.35 8.94 14.59
C GLY A 2 12.43 9.84 15.44
N ARG A 3 11.33 10.33 14.84
CA ARG A 3 10.39 11.22 15.55
C ARG A 3 8.99 10.61 15.72
N PHE A 4 8.84 9.29 15.64
CA PHE A 4 7.50 8.69 15.75
C PHE A 4 6.90 8.90 17.15
N LYS A 5 7.71 8.88 18.22
CA LYS A 5 7.22 9.20 19.56
C LYS A 5 6.67 10.63 19.65
N ASP A 6 7.42 11.60 19.16
CA ASP A 6 6.98 13.01 19.16
C ASP A 6 5.67 13.19 18.35
N ILE A 7 5.54 12.47 17.23
CA ILE A 7 4.34 12.50 16.40
C ILE A 7 3.15 11.87 17.13
N ILE A 8 3.34 10.73 17.79
CA ILE A 8 2.31 10.04 18.57
C ILE A 8 1.85 10.94 19.73
N ASP A 9 2.77 11.54 20.48
CA ASP A 9 2.46 12.46 21.56
C ASP A 9 1.66 13.67 21.08
N GLU A 10 2.00 14.22 19.92
CA GLU A 10 1.26 15.33 19.34
C GLU A 10 -0.16 14.91 18.92
N TYR A 11 -0.35 13.69 18.38
CA TYR A 11 -1.68 13.16 18.08
C TYR A 11 -2.53 13.01 19.35
N ILE A 12 -1.93 12.47 20.44
CA ILE A 12 -2.59 12.35 21.73
C ILE A 12 -2.95 13.73 22.28
N ARG A 13 -2.03 14.70 22.23
CA ARG A 13 -2.26 16.08 22.68
C ARG A 13 -3.42 16.74 21.94
N LEU A 14 -3.61 16.41 20.65
CA LEU A 14 -4.71 16.90 19.83
C LEU A 14 -6.03 16.12 20.01
N GLY A 15 -6.06 15.10 20.88
CA GLY A 15 -7.26 14.32 21.19
C GLY A 15 -7.52 13.14 20.22
N PHE A 16 -6.57 12.80 19.36
CA PHE A 16 -6.67 11.59 18.53
C PHE A 16 -6.29 10.35 19.35
N ASN A 17 -6.90 9.23 19.03
CA ASN A 17 -6.68 7.94 19.66
C ASN A 17 -6.13 6.87 18.70
N ASN A 18 -5.75 7.27 17.51
CA ASN A 18 -5.18 6.38 16.51
C ASN A 18 -4.24 7.13 15.56
N ILE A 19 -3.35 6.35 14.94
CA ILE A 19 -2.44 6.81 13.89
C ILE A 19 -2.24 5.70 12.88
N PHE A 20 -1.91 6.05 11.63
CA PHE A 20 -1.48 5.12 10.60
C PHE A 20 -0.06 5.50 10.17
N LEU A 21 0.94 4.80 10.69
CA LEU A 21 2.35 5.06 10.38
C LEU A 21 2.71 4.50 9.02
N ARG A 22 2.92 5.36 8.03
CA ARG A 22 3.22 4.97 6.65
C ARG A 22 4.64 5.33 6.25
N SER A 23 5.27 4.43 5.49
CA SER A 23 6.49 4.76 4.76
C SER A 23 6.20 5.73 3.61
N LEU A 24 7.24 6.41 3.14
CA LEU A 24 7.15 7.26 1.96
C LEU A 24 6.63 6.43 0.77
N ASN A 25 5.62 6.96 0.08
CA ASN A 25 5.09 6.33 -1.13
C ASN A 25 5.89 6.77 -2.36
N PRO A 26 6.22 5.85 -3.30
CA PRO A 26 7.09 6.12 -4.44
C PRO A 26 6.34 6.77 -5.63
N TYR A 27 5.44 7.72 -5.38
CA TYR A 27 4.62 8.35 -6.40
C TYR A 27 4.73 9.88 -6.38
N GLY A 28 4.32 10.49 -7.48
CA GLY A 28 4.19 11.92 -7.57
C GLY A 28 5.48 12.67 -7.23
N PHE A 29 5.36 13.72 -6.44
CA PHE A 29 6.50 14.53 -6.00
C PHE A 29 7.51 13.74 -5.15
N ALA A 30 7.08 12.76 -4.39
CA ALA A 30 7.98 11.92 -3.61
C ALA A 30 8.95 11.13 -4.52
N LYS A 31 8.47 10.64 -5.67
CA LYS A 31 9.32 10.00 -6.67
C LYS A 31 10.27 11.00 -7.33
N GLN A 32 9.80 12.21 -7.66
CA GLN A 32 10.60 13.25 -8.28
C GLN A 32 11.75 13.76 -7.39
N TYR A 33 11.50 13.84 -6.08
CA TYR A 33 12.48 14.30 -5.10
C TYR A 33 13.12 13.17 -4.28
N LYS A 34 13.07 11.94 -4.79
CA LYS A 34 13.55 10.74 -4.09
C LYS A 34 14.96 10.91 -3.52
N GLU A 35 15.88 11.49 -4.29
CA GLU A 35 17.27 11.71 -3.85
C GLU A 35 17.41 12.61 -2.60
N LYS A 36 16.41 13.46 -2.34
CA LYS A 36 16.45 14.42 -1.22
C LYS A 36 15.69 13.95 0.02
N ILE A 37 14.66 13.11 -0.17
CA ILE A 37 13.70 12.78 0.89
C ILE A 37 13.59 11.28 1.19
N ALA A 38 14.13 10.42 0.31
CA ALA A 38 14.10 8.99 0.55
C ALA A 38 15.03 8.58 1.69
N TYR A 39 14.67 7.50 2.32
CA TYR A 39 15.43 6.84 3.38
C TYR A 39 15.34 5.31 3.15
N PRO A 40 16.32 4.53 3.65
CA PRO A 40 16.27 3.08 3.53
C PRO A 40 15.02 2.49 4.21
N VAL A 41 14.45 1.46 3.63
CA VAL A 41 13.28 0.78 4.21
C VAL A 41 13.59 0.20 5.59
N GLU A 42 14.82 -0.20 5.82
CA GLU A 42 15.31 -0.70 7.12
C GLU A 42 15.24 0.38 8.21
N GLU A 43 15.51 1.64 7.86
CA GLU A 43 15.36 2.76 8.79
C GLU A 43 13.88 2.98 9.16
N PHE A 44 12.97 2.87 8.17
CA PHE A 44 11.54 2.94 8.45
C PHE A 44 11.10 1.81 9.39
N ILE A 45 11.53 0.57 9.12
CA ILE A 45 11.18 -0.60 9.92
C ILE A 45 11.62 -0.43 11.37
N ALA A 46 12.86 0.01 11.60
CA ALA A 46 13.40 0.26 12.94
C ALA A 46 12.56 1.32 13.70
N ASN A 47 12.27 2.45 13.05
CA ASN A 47 11.45 3.51 13.64
C ASN A 47 9.99 3.07 13.86
N TYR A 48 9.42 2.26 12.93
CA TYR A 48 8.07 1.72 13.07
C TYR A 48 7.96 0.83 14.31
N LYS A 49 8.92 -0.07 14.50
CA LYS A 49 8.99 -0.94 15.68
C LYS A 49 9.08 -0.12 16.96
N GLU A 50 9.96 0.86 17.01
CA GLU A 50 10.08 1.76 18.18
C GLU A 50 8.78 2.52 18.49
N GLY A 51 8.09 2.99 17.43
CA GLY A 51 6.79 3.65 17.56
C GLY A 51 5.68 2.71 18.04
N LEU A 52 5.66 1.48 17.55
CA LEU A 52 4.69 0.46 17.96
C LEU A 52 4.92 0.02 19.41
N ASP A 53 6.18 -0.23 19.81
CA ASP A 53 6.53 -0.54 21.19
C ASP A 53 6.09 0.60 22.15
N TYR A 54 6.28 1.84 21.73
CA TYR A 54 5.82 3.01 22.49
C TYR A 54 4.29 3.05 22.64
N ILE A 55 3.54 2.79 21.59
CA ILE A 55 2.08 2.71 21.63
C ILE A 55 1.62 1.59 22.55
N ILE A 56 2.28 0.43 22.55
CA ILE A 56 1.99 -0.68 23.46
C ILE A 56 2.18 -0.25 24.92
N GLU A 57 3.28 0.44 25.24
CA GLU A 57 3.53 0.93 26.60
C GLU A 57 2.50 1.99 27.05
N LEU A 58 2.08 2.91 26.16
CA LEU A 58 1.00 3.85 26.44
C LEU A 58 -0.30 3.13 26.82
N ASN A 59 -0.66 2.09 26.06
CA ASN A 59 -1.87 1.30 26.36
C ASN A 59 -1.76 0.55 27.71
N LYS A 60 -0.60 0.00 28.05
CA LYS A 60 -0.36 -0.62 29.37
C LYS A 60 -0.51 0.38 30.51
N GLN A 61 -0.19 1.65 30.27
CA GLN A 61 -0.33 2.74 31.24
C GLN A 61 -1.75 3.35 31.25
N GLY A 62 -2.69 2.80 30.49
CA GLY A 62 -4.08 3.23 30.46
C GLY A 62 -4.41 4.32 29.43
N THR A 63 -3.45 4.74 28.60
CA THR A 63 -3.70 5.65 27.48
C THR A 63 -4.05 4.84 26.24
N PHE A 64 -5.35 4.81 25.88
CA PHE A 64 -5.80 4.07 24.71
C PHE A 64 -5.33 4.76 23.42
N PHE A 65 -4.50 4.05 22.64
CA PHE A 65 -4.02 4.52 21.35
C PHE A 65 -3.78 3.34 20.39
N VAL A 66 -4.12 3.47 19.11
CA VAL A 66 -4.05 2.38 18.13
C VAL A 66 -3.14 2.75 16.95
N GLU A 67 -2.22 1.87 16.59
CA GLU A 67 -1.56 1.91 15.30
C GLU A 67 -2.42 1.15 14.26
N GLY A 68 -2.90 1.87 13.24
CA GLY A 68 -3.93 1.38 12.34
C GLY A 68 -3.48 0.23 11.43
N PHE A 69 -2.22 0.23 10.96
CA PHE A 69 -1.74 -0.84 10.08
C PHE A 69 -1.51 -2.15 10.85
N ALA A 70 -0.91 -2.07 12.05
CA ALA A 70 -0.77 -3.23 12.92
C ALA A 70 -2.13 -3.83 13.31
N ALA A 71 -3.11 -2.97 13.61
CA ALA A 71 -4.48 -3.42 13.91
C ALA A 71 -5.14 -4.15 12.73
N LEU A 72 -4.94 -3.66 11.49
CA LEU A 72 -5.42 -4.33 10.28
C LEU A 72 -4.75 -5.68 10.07
N LEU A 73 -3.43 -5.77 10.25
CA LEU A 73 -2.69 -7.02 10.15
C LEU A 73 -3.16 -8.03 11.19
N LEU A 74 -3.27 -7.63 12.45
CA LEU A 74 -3.76 -8.50 13.53
C LEU A 74 -5.18 -8.99 13.26
N LYS A 75 -6.07 -8.11 12.79
CA LYS A 75 -7.43 -8.51 12.38
C LYS A 75 -7.39 -9.56 11.28
N ARG A 76 -6.55 -9.38 10.26
CA ARG A 76 -6.42 -10.32 9.15
C ARG A 76 -5.82 -11.66 9.57
N MET A 77 -4.88 -11.67 10.52
CA MET A 77 -4.21 -12.87 10.97
C MET A 77 -5.04 -13.68 11.99
N LEU A 78 -5.76 -12.97 12.87
CA LEU A 78 -6.39 -13.58 14.04
C LEU A 78 -7.91 -13.75 13.91
N THR A 79 -8.52 -13.25 12.82
CA THR A 79 -9.98 -13.36 12.60
C THR A 79 -10.31 -13.81 11.19
N PRO A 80 -11.46 -14.44 10.95
CA PRO A 80 -11.91 -14.82 9.62
C PRO A 80 -12.51 -13.65 8.82
N PHE A 81 -12.56 -12.44 9.39
CA PHE A 81 -13.24 -11.29 8.80
C PHE A 81 -12.34 -10.54 7.83
N ALA A 82 -12.90 -10.13 6.69
CA ALA A 82 -12.23 -9.25 5.75
C ALA A 82 -11.88 -7.91 6.42
N THR A 83 -10.70 -7.37 6.12
CA THR A 83 -10.28 -6.07 6.64
C THR A 83 -10.82 -4.91 5.83
N GLY A 84 -11.19 -5.15 4.55
CA GLY A 84 -11.54 -4.11 3.58
C GLY A 84 -10.32 -3.30 3.09
N PHE A 85 -9.10 -3.67 3.49
CA PHE A 85 -7.88 -2.99 3.10
C PHE A 85 -7.29 -3.65 1.85
N VAL A 86 -7.35 -2.94 0.73
CA VAL A 86 -7.07 -3.47 -0.62
C VAL A 86 -5.64 -3.98 -0.81
N ASP A 87 -4.68 -3.42 -0.07
CA ASP A 87 -3.25 -3.77 -0.18
C ASP A 87 -2.88 -5.07 0.56
N LEU A 88 -3.81 -5.63 1.36
CA LEU A 88 -3.59 -6.85 2.15
C LEU A 88 -4.48 -8.01 1.68
N GLN A 89 -4.75 -8.08 0.42
CA GLN A 89 -5.54 -9.18 -0.18
C GLN A 89 -4.91 -9.67 -1.48
N SER A 90 -5.30 -10.88 -1.91
CA SER A 90 -4.88 -11.47 -3.18
C SER A 90 -6.12 -11.92 -3.96
N PRO A 91 -6.26 -11.48 -5.23
CA PRO A 91 -5.49 -10.41 -5.84
C PRO A 91 -5.68 -9.09 -5.11
N ALA A 92 -4.69 -8.20 -5.14
CA ALA A 92 -4.81 -6.86 -4.56
C ALA A 92 -5.98 -6.11 -5.21
N GLY A 93 -6.64 -5.25 -4.42
CA GLY A 93 -7.90 -4.64 -4.84
C GLY A 93 -7.82 -3.58 -5.94
N VAL A 94 -6.66 -3.37 -6.52
CA VAL A 94 -6.40 -2.40 -7.58
C VAL A 94 -7.28 -2.67 -8.80
N GLY A 95 -8.16 -1.72 -9.13
CA GLY A 95 -9.12 -1.85 -10.23
C GLY A 95 -10.29 -2.81 -10.00
N ILE A 96 -10.30 -3.57 -8.88
CA ILE A 96 -11.36 -4.52 -8.53
C ILE A 96 -12.22 -3.97 -7.38
N ALA A 97 -11.58 -3.60 -6.28
CA ALA A 97 -12.26 -3.08 -5.10
C ALA A 97 -12.51 -1.56 -5.17
N GLY A 98 -11.94 -0.90 -6.17
CA GLY A 98 -12.14 0.52 -6.42
C GLY A 98 -11.51 0.97 -7.73
N ALA A 99 -12.01 2.08 -8.27
CA ALA A 99 -11.46 2.80 -9.39
C ALA A 99 -11.59 4.30 -9.13
N ILE A 100 -10.70 5.09 -9.71
CA ILE A 100 -10.69 6.54 -9.56
C ILE A 100 -11.16 7.20 -10.84
N TYR A 101 -12.22 8.00 -10.74
CA TYR A 101 -12.71 8.86 -11.80
C TYR A 101 -12.08 10.25 -11.63
N ASP A 102 -11.35 10.70 -12.63
CA ASP A 102 -10.70 12.01 -12.61
C ASP A 102 -11.62 13.07 -13.24
N TYR A 103 -11.33 14.35 -12.97
CA TYR A 103 -12.15 15.48 -13.43
C TYR A 103 -12.25 15.61 -14.96
N ASP A 104 -11.29 15.05 -15.69
CA ASP A 104 -11.25 15.03 -17.17
C ASP A 104 -12.00 13.82 -17.78
N GLY A 105 -12.68 13.02 -16.94
CA GLY A 105 -13.38 11.81 -17.32
C GLY A 105 -12.51 10.57 -17.45
N ASN A 106 -11.19 10.67 -17.26
CA ASN A 106 -10.33 9.50 -17.25
C ASN A 106 -10.57 8.63 -16.02
N VAL A 107 -10.50 7.31 -16.21
CA VAL A 107 -10.70 6.31 -15.17
C VAL A 107 -9.40 5.54 -14.97
N TYR A 108 -8.96 5.45 -13.72
CA TYR A 108 -7.72 4.78 -13.31
C TYR A 108 -8.01 3.68 -12.28
N VAL A 109 -7.13 2.69 -12.25
CA VAL A 109 -7.26 1.52 -11.35
C VAL A 109 -7.06 1.85 -9.88
N SER A 110 -6.38 2.96 -9.57
CA SER A 110 -6.16 3.45 -8.19
C SER A 110 -5.78 4.93 -8.19
N ASP A 111 -5.72 5.54 -7.00
CA ASP A 111 -5.23 6.91 -6.83
C ASP A 111 -3.75 7.05 -7.19
N GLU A 112 -2.94 6.06 -6.88
CA GLU A 112 -1.53 6.00 -7.26
C GLU A 112 -1.36 5.99 -8.78
N ALA A 113 -2.19 5.24 -9.49
CA ALA A 113 -2.22 5.22 -10.96
C ALA A 113 -2.54 6.61 -11.53
N ARG A 114 -3.52 7.31 -10.93
CA ARG A 114 -3.84 8.70 -11.28
C ARG A 114 -2.68 9.64 -10.98
N MET A 115 -1.97 9.44 -9.85
CA MET A 115 -0.75 10.21 -9.54
C MET A 115 0.34 9.99 -10.59
N MET A 116 0.53 8.77 -11.09
CA MET A 116 1.48 8.48 -12.19
C MET A 116 1.08 9.22 -13.47
N ALA A 117 -0.22 9.32 -13.79
CA ALA A 117 -0.70 10.04 -14.96
C ALA A 117 -0.39 11.54 -14.92
N ARG A 118 -0.33 12.18 -13.73
CA ARG A 118 0.14 13.57 -13.57
C ARG A 118 1.59 13.78 -14.01
N PHE A 119 2.38 12.70 -14.06
CA PHE A 119 3.75 12.69 -14.59
C PHE A 119 3.83 12.01 -15.98
N LYS A 120 2.73 12.06 -16.75
CA LYS A 120 2.61 11.56 -18.13
C LYS A 120 2.77 10.04 -18.28
N ASN A 121 2.58 9.28 -17.20
CA ASN A 121 2.50 7.83 -17.27
C ASN A 121 1.03 7.38 -17.15
N TYR A 122 0.42 7.12 -18.30
CA TYR A 122 -0.99 6.73 -18.42
C TYR A 122 -1.20 5.21 -18.50
N TYR A 123 -0.20 4.41 -18.20
CA TYR A 123 -0.23 2.96 -18.36
C TYR A 123 -1.44 2.30 -17.67
N PHE A 124 -1.83 2.81 -16.50
CA PHE A 124 -2.94 2.28 -15.71
C PHE A 124 -4.28 3.00 -15.91
N ARG A 125 -4.44 3.71 -17.02
CA ARG A 125 -5.73 4.29 -17.41
C ARG A 125 -6.62 3.21 -18.01
N LEU A 126 -7.79 2.94 -17.41
CA LEU A 126 -8.78 1.99 -17.92
C LEU A 126 -9.54 2.54 -19.14
N GLY A 127 -9.74 3.84 -19.20
CA GLY A 127 -10.45 4.52 -20.29
C GLY A 127 -10.92 5.91 -19.88
N ASN A 128 -11.91 6.43 -20.62
CA ASN A 128 -12.57 7.71 -20.35
C ASN A 128 -14.10 7.51 -20.42
N VAL A 129 -14.83 8.07 -19.47
CA VAL A 129 -16.30 7.92 -19.37
C VAL A 129 -17.06 8.49 -20.56
N ASN A 130 -16.46 9.39 -21.34
CA ASN A 130 -17.06 9.97 -22.53
C ASN A 130 -16.76 9.17 -23.80
N GLU A 131 -15.81 8.24 -23.75
CA GLU A 131 -15.29 7.52 -24.93
C GLU A 131 -15.51 6.01 -24.83
N ASN A 132 -15.50 5.46 -23.59
CA ASN A 132 -15.52 4.03 -23.35
C ASN A 132 -16.74 3.59 -22.56
N SER A 133 -17.29 2.45 -22.90
CA SER A 133 -18.32 1.78 -22.12
C SER A 133 -17.73 1.19 -20.83
N TYR A 134 -18.61 0.91 -19.86
CA TYR A 134 -18.22 0.20 -18.64
C TYR A 134 -17.54 -1.14 -18.94
N GLN A 135 -18.05 -1.90 -19.91
CA GLN A 135 -17.49 -3.20 -20.29
C GLN A 135 -16.06 -3.08 -20.85
N GLU A 136 -15.80 -2.08 -21.68
CA GLU A 136 -14.45 -1.86 -22.22
C GLU A 136 -13.47 -1.50 -21.11
N MET A 137 -13.87 -0.68 -20.14
CA MET A 137 -13.01 -0.26 -19.03
C MET A 137 -12.77 -1.38 -18.02
N PHE A 138 -13.84 -2.07 -17.57
CA PHE A 138 -13.77 -3.01 -16.43
C PHE A 138 -13.76 -4.49 -16.84
N ASN A 139 -13.77 -4.80 -18.13
CA ASN A 139 -13.53 -6.15 -18.65
C ASN A 139 -12.47 -6.13 -19.78
N GLY A 140 -11.65 -5.08 -19.82
CA GLY A 140 -10.57 -4.93 -20.77
C GLY A 140 -9.32 -5.74 -20.40
N GLU A 141 -8.49 -5.98 -21.41
CA GLU A 141 -7.25 -6.78 -21.28
C GLU A 141 -6.29 -6.22 -20.23
N LEU A 142 -6.18 -4.88 -20.14
CA LEU A 142 -5.32 -4.24 -19.14
C LEU A 142 -5.70 -4.63 -17.71
N LEU A 143 -7.00 -4.60 -17.38
CA LEU A 143 -7.46 -4.97 -16.03
C LEU A 143 -7.19 -6.44 -15.73
N HIS A 144 -7.37 -7.34 -16.70
CA HIS A 144 -7.04 -8.76 -16.52
C HIS A 144 -5.55 -8.97 -16.27
N HIS A 145 -4.67 -8.25 -16.95
CA HIS A 145 -3.22 -8.30 -16.70
C HIS A 145 -2.85 -7.77 -15.32
N ILE A 146 -3.51 -6.69 -14.87
CA ILE A 146 -3.30 -6.13 -13.53
C ILE A 146 -3.73 -7.15 -12.45
N ILE A 147 -4.89 -7.77 -12.60
CA ILE A 147 -5.39 -8.80 -11.68
C ILE A 147 -4.41 -9.98 -11.61
N ALA A 148 -3.98 -10.51 -12.76
CA ALA A 148 -3.02 -11.60 -12.82
C ALA A 148 -1.69 -11.23 -12.13
N SER A 149 -1.22 -9.99 -12.30
CA SER A 149 0.00 -9.47 -11.68
C SER A 149 -0.14 -9.21 -10.17
N ALA A 150 -1.36 -9.20 -9.64
CA ALA A 150 -1.67 -8.99 -8.24
C ALA A 150 -2.03 -10.28 -7.49
N CYS A 151 -2.11 -11.42 -8.19
CA CYS A 151 -2.47 -12.71 -7.61
C CYS A 151 -1.25 -13.38 -6.98
N ASN A 152 -1.07 -13.24 -5.67
CA ASN A 152 0.10 -13.74 -4.94
C ASN A 152 0.34 -15.24 -5.12
N GLU A 153 -0.73 -16.01 -5.27
CA GLU A 153 -0.71 -17.46 -5.42
C GLU A 153 0.01 -17.90 -6.71
N CYS A 154 0.05 -17.02 -7.71
CA CYS A 154 0.66 -17.27 -9.01
C CYS A 154 2.01 -16.58 -9.21
N LEU A 155 2.42 -15.71 -8.27
CA LEU A 155 3.64 -14.91 -8.44
C LEU A 155 4.86 -15.65 -7.91
N PRO A 156 6.01 -15.57 -8.62
CA PRO A 156 7.27 -16.12 -8.13
C PRO A 156 7.62 -15.60 -6.74
N VAL A 157 8.13 -16.48 -5.87
CA VAL A 157 8.47 -16.19 -4.47
C VAL A 157 7.24 -15.96 -3.56
N CYS A 158 6.17 -15.34 -4.07
CA CYS A 158 4.97 -15.10 -3.27
C CYS A 158 4.19 -16.40 -3.03
N ALA A 159 4.06 -17.26 -4.05
CA ALA A 159 3.34 -18.53 -3.97
C ALA A 159 3.85 -19.47 -2.84
N GLU A 160 5.14 -19.38 -2.52
CA GLU A 160 5.78 -20.20 -1.48
C GLU A 160 6.01 -19.43 -0.17
N CYS A 161 5.52 -18.18 -0.09
CA CYS A 161 5.78 -17.32 1.05
C CYS A 161 4.82 -17.62 2.20
N VAL A 162 5.34 -17.87 3.39
CA VAL A 162 4.55 -18.12 4.60
C VAL A 162 3.61 -16.94 4.96
N PHE A 163 3.95 -15.73 4.54
CA PHE A 163 3.12 -14.53 4.76
C PHE A 163 2.10 -14.26 3.65
N GLN A 164 2.06 -15.09 2.60
CA GLN A 164 1.18 -14.92 1.44
C GLN A 164 -0.28 -14.66 1.82
N PRO A 165 -0.90 -15.40 2.79
CA PRO A 165 -2.31 -15.19 3.15
C PRO A 165 -2.62 -13.80 3.76
N TYR A 166 -1.59 -13.08 4.21
CA TYR A 166 -1.69 -11.81 4.92
C TYR A 166 -1.13 -10.62 4.13
N CYS A 167 -0.70 -10.85 2.90
CA CYS A 167 0.00 -9.89 2.07
C CYS A 167 -0.73 -9.65 0.75
N GLY A 168 -0.48 -8.51 0.11
CA GLY A 168 -0.91 -8.19 -1.24
C GLY A 168 0.26 -7.73 -2.10
N ALA A 169 0.18 -7.98 -3.40
CA ALA A 169 1.10 -7.46 -4.40
C ALA A 169 0.44 -6.29 -5.14
N ASP A 170 1.06 -5.12 -5.10
CA ASP A 170 0.56 -3.93 -5.78
C ASP A 170 1.29 -3.73 -7.14
N PRO A 171 0.62 -4.01 -8.28
CA PRO A 171 1.21 -3.85 -9.61
C PRO A 171 1.56 -2.40 -9.94
N VAL A 172 0.80 -1.42 -9.44
CA VAL A 172 1.05 0.01 -9.68
C VAL A 172 2.32 0.44 -8.98
N ARG A 173 2.52 -0.02 -7.75
CA ARG A 173 3.73 0.22 -6.99
C ARG A 173 4.94 -0.45 -7.62
N ASN A 174 4.83 -1.72 -7.99
CA ASN A 174 5.89 -2.46 -8.66
C ASN A 174 6.33 -1.74 -9.94
N MET A 175 5.38 -1.32 -10.78
CA MET A 175 5.65 -0.54 -11.99
C MET A 175 6.36 0.78 -11.67
N SER A 176 5.95 1.48 -10.62
CA SER A 176 6.58 2.75 -10.24
C SER A 176 8.01 2.59 -9.72
N GLU A 177 8.26 1.55 -8.92
CA GLU A 177 9.57 1.32 -8.28
C GLU A 177 10.55 0.55 -9.17
N GLN A 178 10.06 -0.44 -9.92
CA GLN A 178 10.87 -1.44 -10.60
C GLN A 178 10.65 -1.52 -12.13
N GLY A 179 9.66 -0.77 -12.65
CA GLY A 179 9.36 -0.74 -14.09
C GLY A 179 8.61 -1.98 -14.61
N ASP A 180 8.09 -2.80 -13.71
CA ASP A 180 7.39 -4.05 -14.03
C ASP A 180 6.21 -4.26 -13.07
N MET A 181 5.06 -4.76 -13.55
CA MET A 181 3.86 -4.97 -12.72
C MET A 181 4.04 -6.12 -11.72
N ILE A 182 4.76 -7.17 -12.09
CA ILE A 182 5.05 -8.31 -11.23
C ILE A 182 6.07 -7.90 -10.17
N GLY A 183 7.14 -7.23 -10.59
CA GLY A 183 8.24 -6.79 -9.75
C GLY A 183 9.15 -7.96 -9.30
N PHE A 184 10.32 -7.62 -8.80
CA PHE A 184 11.32 -8.56 -8.30
C PHE A 184 11.35 -8.54 -6.76
N ARG A 185 10.83 -9.57 -6.11
CA ARG A 185 10.61 -9.63 -4.66
C ARG A 185 11.87 -9.42 -3.81
N PRO A 186 13.05 -9.96 -4.15
CA PRO A 186 14.27 -9.76 -3.35
C PRO A 186 14.67 -8.30 -3.15
N THR A 187 14.40 -7.42 -4.13
CA THR A 187 14.72 -5.98 -4.06
C THR A 187 13.51 -5.11 -3.81
N ASN A 188 12.30 -5.68 -3.69
CA ASN A 188 11.06 -4.94 -3.50
C ASN A 188 10.94 -4.42 -2.08
N GLU A 189 10.94 -3.10 -1.90
CA GLU A 189 10.89 -2.46 -0.58
C GLU A 189 9.57 -2.74 0.15
N MET A 190 8.44 -2.81 -0.56
CA MET A 190 7.16 -3.15 0.06
C MET A 190 7.16 -4.57 0.59
N CYS A 191 7.73 -5.53 -0.16
CA CYS A 191 7.87 -6.91 0.28
C CYS A 191 8.71 -7.00 1.56
N LYS A 192 9.86 -6.33 1.60
CA LYS A 192 10.74 -6.28 2.80
C LYS A 192 10.01 -5.68 3.98
N LYS A 193 9.37 -4.52 3.78
CA LYS A 193 8.60 -3.82 4.82
C LYS A 193 7.48 -4.68 5.38
N THR A 194 6.63 -5.25 4.52
CA THR A 194 5.47 -6.04 4.95
C THR A 194 5.89 -7.27 5.72
N LYS A 195 6.90 -8.00 5.25
CA LYS A 195 7.47 -9.15 5.99
C LYS A 195 7.98 -8.75 7.37
N ALA A 196 8.70 -7.65 7.46
CA ALA A 196 9.29 -7.21 8.72
C ALA A 196 8.25 -6.72 9.75
N ILE A 197 7.11 -6.19 9.28
CA ILE A 197 6.02 -5.75 10.17
C ILE A 197 5.17 -6.94 10.63
N ILE A 198 4.96 -7.95 9.77
CA ILE A 198 4.21 -9.16 10.13
C ILE A 198 5.00 -10.03 11.12
N HIS A 199 6.33 -10.08 10.98
CA HIS A 199 7.22 -10.86 11.85
C HIS A 199 7.39 -10.22 13.22
#